data_de40414dec37dbdbf1f3dba09b88c2fa
#
_entry.id   de40414dec37dbdbf1f3dba09b88c2fa
#
_cell.length_a   1.000
_cell.length_b   1.000
_cell.length_c   1.000
_cell.angle_alpha   90.00
_cell.angle_beta   90.00
_cell.angle_gamma   90.00
#
_symmetry.space_group_name_H-M   'P 1'
#
loop_
_entity.id
_entity.type
_entity.pdbx_description
1 polymer ?
#
loop_
_entity_poly.entity_id
_entity_poly.type
_entity_poly.pdbx_seq_one_letter_code
_entity_poly.pdbx_strand_id
1 'polypeptide(L)'
;WIDAFREYAGVDPFCESMDNFVCACNERAIPVPEGPERMSREDWWDYLMVFAVEPALAKNGPEFILDYPQSQAALAQTYVGEDGHTWARRFELFVDQVELCNGYTELTDAAEQRRRFDADLEIRRQMGKPLPRKDENFLAALESGMPACSGVALGLDRLFMLALGKNEIKDVILFPSPIA
;
A
#
# COMPACT_ATOMS: atom_id res chain seq x y z
N TRP A 1 10.42 1.23 1.26
CA TRP A 1 9.51 1.84 0.30
C TRP A 1 10.23 2.86 -0.58
N ILE A 2 10.89 3.87 -0.01
CA ILE A 2 11.60 4.91 -0.78
C ILE A 2 12.69 4.33 -1.70
N ASP A 3 13.43 3.35 -1.23
CA ASP A 3 14.50 2.71 -2.02
C ASP A 3 13.94 1.92 -3.20
N ALA A 4 12.77 1.29 -3.05
CA ALA A 4 12.08 0.64 -4.16
C ALA A 4 11.68 1.65 -5.25
N PHE A 5 11.22 2.84 -4.88
CA PHE A 5 10.94 3.91 -5.85
C PHE A 5 12.20 4.40 -6.56
N ARG A 6 13.28 4.61 -5.82
CA ARG A 6 14.56 5.03 -6.41
C ARG A 6 15.13 3.98 -7.34
N GLU A 7 15.06 2.70 -6.97
CA GLU A 7 15.60 1.59 -7.74
C GLU A 7 14.73 1.27 -8.96
N TYR A 8 13.42 1.07 -8.76
CA TYR A 8 12.53 0.52 -9.79
C TYR A 8 11.80 1.60 -10.59
N ALA A 9 11.38 2.69 -9.95
CA ALA A 9 10.78 3.83 -10.65
C ALA A 9 11.79 4.91 -11.06
N GLY A 10 13.02 4.90 -10.50
CA GLY A 10 14.10 5.84 -10.83
C GLY A 10 13.80 7.27 -10.43
N VAL A 11 12.93 7.47 -9.46
CA VAL A 11 12.52 8.79 -8.99
C VAL A 11 12.50 8.80 -7.46
N ASP A 12 12.89 9.93 -6.86
CA ASP A 12 12.63 10.15 -5.46
C ASP A 12 11.14 10.49 -5.28
N PRO A 13 10.38 9.69 -4.51
CA PRO A 13 8.94 9.91 -4.34
C PRO A 13 8.61 11.23 -3.62
N PHE A 14 9.56 11.79 -2.88
CA PHE A 14 9.43 13.09 -2.21
C PHE A 14 10.03 14.26 -3.01
N CYS A 15 10.38 14.05 -4.28
CA CYS A 15 10.88 15.12 -5.15
C CYS A 15 9.92 16.34 -5.19
N GLU A 16 10.47 17.52 -5.40
CA GLU A 16 9.70 18.76 -5.36
C GLU A 16 8.74 18.91 -6.55
N SER A 17 9.19 18.48 -7.75
CA SER A 17 8.43 18.64 -8.99
C SER A 17 7.65 17.39 -9.36
N MET A 18 6.36 17.55 -9.69
CA MET A 18 5.53 16.49 -10.24
C MET A 18 5.97 16.07 -11.65
N ASP A 19 6.67 16.94 -12.38
CA ASP A 19 7.22 16.63 -13.70
C ASP A 19 8.23 15.48 -13.66
N ASN A 20 8.89 15.27 -12.52
CA ASN A 20 9.81 14.14 -12.32
C ASN A 20 9.09 12.79 -12.45
N PHE A 21 7.82 12.68 -12.04
CA PHE A 21 7.02 11.46 -12.20
C PHE A 21 6.66 11.22 -13.67
N VAL A 22 6.34 12.27 -14.42
CA VAL A 22 6.11 12.20 -15.87
C VAL A 22 7.39 11.77 -16.59
N CYS A 23 8.55 12.33 -16.22
CA CYS A 23 9.84 11.92 -16.77
C CYS A 23 10.13 10.44 -16.48
N ALA A 24 9.89 9.98 -15.25
CA ALA A 24 10.08 8.59 -14.86
C ALA A 24 9.22 7.62 -15.68
N CYS A 25 7.97 7.99 -15.99
CA CYS A 25 7.10 7.23 -16.88
C CYS A 25 7.68 7.14 -18.29
N ASN A 26 8.09 8.28 -18.86
CA ASN A 26 8.65 8.33 -20.22
C ASN A 26 9.93 7.50 -20.37
N GLU A 27 10.84 7.59 -19.40
CA GLU A 27 12.11 6.84 -19.40
C GLU A 27 11.90 5.32 -19.33
N ARG A 28 10.78 4.87 -18.75
CA ARG A 28 10.45 3.45 -18.57
C ARG A 28 9.40 2.93 -19.55
N ALA A 29 9.00 3.75 -20.52
CA ALA A 29 7.92 3.44 -21.45
C ALA A 29 6.59 3.05 -20.74
N ILE A 30 6.35 3.64 -19.57
CA ILE A 30 5.09 3.54 -18.85
C ILE A 30 4.15 4.61 -19.42
N PRO A 31 2.90 4.30 -19.74
CA PRO A 31 1.94 5.31 -20.20
C PRO A 31 1.80 6.43 -19.18
N VAL A 32 1.84 7.68 -19.61
CA VAL A 32 1.52 8.82 -18.72
C VAL A 32 0.00 8.84 -18.55
N PRO A 33 -0.51 8.91 -17.30
CA PRO A 33 -1.95 8.96 -17.06
C PRO A 33 -2.59 10.20 -17.66
N GLU A 34 -3.91 10.15 -17.94
CA GLU A 34 -4.65 11.31 -18.43
C GLU A 34 -4.78 12.37 -17.34
N GLY A 35 -4.50 13.63 -17.68
CA GLY A 35 -4.59 14.75 -16.74
C GLY A 35 -3.56 14.68 -15.60
N PRO A 36 -2.27 14.46 -15.92
CA PRO A 36 -1.22 14.28 -14.92
C PRO A 36 -1.09 15.49 -13.97
N GLU A 37 -1.48 16.67 -14.42
CA GLU A 37 -1.48 17.91 -13.65
C GLU A 37 -2.56 17.96 -12.56
N ARG A 38 -3.51 17.02 -12.57
CA ARG A 38 -4.60 16.92 -11.57
C ARG A 38 -4.31 15.88 -10.50
N MET A 39 -3.26 15.08 -10.70
CA MET A 39 -2.88 14.04 -9.76
C MET A 39 -2.20 14.64 -8.53
N SER A 40 -2.61 14.19 -7.37
CA SER A 40 -1.86 14.43 -6.14
C SER A 40 -0.55 13.65 -6.14
N ARG A 41 0.32 13.93 -5.17
CA ARG A 41 1.55 13.16 -4.99
C ARG A 41 1.25 11.70 -4.66
N GLU A 42 0.25 11.46 -3.84
CA GLU A 42 -0.21 10.12 -3.47
C GLU A 42 -0.75 9.36 -4.68
N ASP A 43 -1.52 10.00 -5.57
CA ASP A 43 -1.98 9.36 -6.81
C ASP A 43 -0.79 8.93 -7.69
N TRP A 44 0.27 9.74 -7.75
CA TRP A 44 1.50 9.39 -8.45
C TRP A 44 2.25 8.23 -7.80
N TRP A 45 2.29 8.18 -6.47
CA TRP A 45 2.89 7.05 -5.76
C TRP A 45 2.14 5.76 -6.06
N ASP A 46 0.82 5.77 -5.98
CA ASP A 46 -0.01 4.60 -6.30
C ASP A 46 0.19 4.18 -7.76
N TYR A 47 0.22 5.15 -8.68
CA TYR A 47 0.44 4.88 -10.09
C TYR A 47 1.80 4.22 -10.35
N LEU A 48 2.87 4.82 -9.86
CA LEU A 48 4.23 4.28 -10.07
C LEU A 48 4.46 2.98 -9.29
N MET A 49 3.81 2.78 -8.15
CA MET A 49 3.85 1.50 -7.45
C MET A 49 3.35 0.39 -8.37
N VAL A 50 2.15 0.56 -8.96
CA VAL A 50 1.51 -0.45 -9.81
C VAL A 50 2.25 -0.67 -11.14
N PHE A 51 2.73 0.40 -11.78
CA PHE A 51 3.26 0.31 -13.14
C PHE A 51 4.78 0.23 -13.25
N ALA A 52 5.52 0.62 -12.21
CA ALA A 52 6.99 0.60 -12.20
C ALA A 52 7.56 -0.34 -11.15
N VAL A 53 7.12 -0.20 -9.90
CA VAL A 53 7.71 -0.90 -8.75
C VAL A 53 7.26 -2.35 -8.68
N GLU A 54 5.97 -2.62 -8.54
CA GLU A 54 5.44 -3.99 -8.40
C GLU A 54 5.86 -4.93 -9.55
N PRO A 55 5.85 -4.52 -10.83
CA PRO A 55 6.31 -5.39 -11.92
C PRO A 55 7.80 -5.71 -11.87
N ALA A 56 8.59 -4.94 -11.11
CA ALA A 56 10.03 -5.14 -10.96
C ALA A 56 10.38 -5.93 -9.69
N LEU A 57 9.49 -5.91 -8.67
CA LEU A 57 9.71 -6.57 -7.40
C LEU A 57 9.81 -8.08 -7.50
N ALA A 58 10.62 -8.64 -6.63
CA ALA A 58 10.68 -10.06 -6.32
C ALA A 58 10.95 -10.98 -7.53
N LYS A 59 11.54 -10.46 -8.60
CA LYS A 59 11.93 -11.27 -9.78
C LYS A 59 13.02 -12.31 -9.49
N ASN A 60 13.82 -12.06 -8.45
CA ASN A 60 14.96 -12.89 -8.09
C ASN A 60 14.78 -13.56 -6.72
N GLY A 61 13.57 -13.65 -6.23
CA GLY A 61 13.23 -14.24 -4.94
C GLY A 61 12.33 -13.34 -4.10
N PRO A 62 11.98 -13.75 -2.87
CA PRO A 62 11.14 -12.95 -1.99
C PRO A 62 11.74 -11.57 -1.67
N GLU A 63 10.93 -10.52 -1.70
CA GLU A 63 11.35 -9.16 -1.40
C GLU A 63 10.35 -8.46 -0.49
N PHE A 64 10.87 -7.76 0.54
CA PHE A 64 10.06 -6.98 1.46
C PHE A 64 10.10 -5.50 1.10
N ILE A 65 8.94 -4.88 1.03
CA ILE A 65 8.83 -3.42 1.11
C ILE A 65 8.50 -3.04 2.54
N LEU A 66 9.34 -2.19 3.14
CA LEU A 66 9.21 -1.72 4.51
C LEU A 66 8.94 -0.21 4.53
N ASP A 67 8.42 0.26 5.66
CA ASP A 67 8.32 1.70 5.97
C ASP A 67 7.57 2.51 4.92
N TYR A 68 6.25 2.35 4.92
CA TYR A 68 5.36 3.10 4.05
C TYR A 68 5.21 4.56 4.51
N PRO A 69 4.92 5.53 3.63
CA PRO A 69 4.64 6.90 4.03
C PRO A 69 3.39 6.97 4.94
N GLN A 70 3.34 8.00 5.80
CA GLN A 70 2.26 8.18 6.77
C GLN A 70 0.86 8.14 6.14
N SER A 71 0.68 8.70 4.95
CA SER A 71 -0.62 8.69 4.24
C SER A 71 -1.09 7.27 3.88
N GLN A 72 -0.17 6.31 3.84
CA GLN A 72 -0.45 4.89 3.57
C GLN A 72 -0.32 4.01 4.82
N ALA A 73 -0.36 4.62 6.02
CA ALA A 73 -0.14 3.91 7.27
C ALA A 73 -1.24 2.89 7.61
N ALA A 74 -2.45 3.03 7.07
CA ALA A 74 -3.59 2.17 7.40
C ALA A 74 -3.76 2.02 8.93
N LEU A 75 -3.60 0.80 9.47
CA LEU A 75 -3.70 0.48 10.89
C LEU A 75 -2.34 0.41 11.60
N ALA A 76 -1.25 0.81 10.92
CA ALA A 76 0.09 0.75 11.49
C ALA A 76 0.40 1.92 12.42
N GLN A 77 1.26 1.67 13.41
CA GLN A 77 1.95 2.75 14.13
C GLN A 77 2.84 3.53 13.17
N THR A 78 3.05 4.82 13.47
CA THR A 78 3.97 5.67 12.74
C THR A 78 5.14 6.12 13.61
N TYR A 79 6.24 6.51 12.97
CA TYR A 79 7.41 7.07 13.63
C TYR A 79 8.07 8.11 12.70
N VAL A 80 8.84 9.03 13.29
CA VAL A 80 9.64 9.99 12.52
C VAL A 80 10.99 9.37 12.23
N GLY A 81 11.34 9.25 10.96
CA GLY A 81 12.64 8.76 10.50
C GLY A 81 13.76 9.79 10.67
N GLU A 82 15.00 9.36 10.50
CA GLU A 82 16.17 10.24 10.53
C GLU A 82 16.19 11.27 9.39
N ASP A 83 15.48 10.97 8.31
CA ASP A 83 15.24 11.84 7.15
C ASP A 83 14.18 12.93 7.40
N GLY A 84 13.56 12.94 8.58
CA GLY A 84 12.52 13.88 8.97
C GLY A 84 11.12 13.54 8.43
N HIS A 85 10.96 12.49 7.62
CA HIS A 85 9.66 12.01 7.18
C HIS A 85 8.99 11.15 8.24
N THR A 86 7.65 11.09 8.19
CA THR A 86 6.88 10.19 9.05
C THR A 86 6.57 8.91 8.28
N TRP A 87 7.02 7.80 8.82
CA TRP A 87 6.91 6.45 8.26
C TRP A 87 5.93 5.60 9.05
N ALA A 88 5.23 4.72 8.36
CA ALA A 88 4.40 3.69 8.95
C ALA A 88 5.22 2.42 9.18
N ARG A 89 5.10 1.82 10.36
CA ARG A 89 5.65 0.48 10.66
C ARG A 89 4.80 -0.59 9.98
N ARG A 90 4.86 -0.59 8.66
CA ARG A 90 4.14 -1.47 7.74
C ARG A 90 5.12 -2.18 6.84
N PHE A 91 4.82 -3.41 6.52
CA PHE A 91 5.58 -4.16 5.51
C PHE A 91 4.64 -4.93 4.59
N GLU A 92 5.10 -5.15 3.38
CA GLU A 92 4.51 -6.09 2.44
C GLU A 92 5.60 -7.03 1.93
N LEU A 93 5.24 -8.30 1.73
CA LEU A 93 6.12 -9.29 1.11
C LEU A 93 5.62 -9.59 -0.30
N PHE A 94 6.51 -9.46 -1.25
CA PHE A 94 6.30 -9.86 -2.63
C PHE A 94 7.09 -11.12 -2.97
N VAL A 95 6.48 -12.00 -3.76
CA VAL A 95 7.11 -13.18 -4.33
C VAL A 95 6.65 -13.31 -5.78
N ASP A 96 7.57 -13.38 -6.74
CA ASP A 96 7.25 -13.42 -8.17
C ASP A 96 6.24 -12.33 -8.58
N GLN A 97 6.44 -11.10 -8.12
CA GLN A 97 5.59 -9.94 -8.39
C GLN A 97 4.19 -10.01 -7.74
N VAL A 98 3.94 -11.01 -6.90
CA VAL A 98 2.67 -11.17 -6.19
C VAL A 98 2.84 -10.73 -4.74
N GLU A 99 2.07 -9.74 -4.30
CA GLU A 99 1.94 -9.40 -2.89
C GLU A 99 1.36 -10.60 -2.15
N LEU A 100 2.16 -11.20 -1.28
CA LEU A 100 1.80 -12.41 -0.53
C LEU A 100 1.24 -12.09 0.85
N CYS A 101 1.81 -11.09 1.53
CA CYS A 101 1.31 -10.67 2.84
C CYS A 101 1.54 -9.18 3.09
N ASN A 102 0.74 -8.64 4.01
CA ASN A 102 0.80 -7.27 4.49
C ASN A 102 0.71 -7.29 6.02
N GLY A 103 1.58 -6.57 6.69
CA GLY A 103 1.67 -6.60 8.15
C GLY A 103 2.05 -5.25 8.75
N TYR A 104 1.72 -5.10 10.03
CA TYR A 104 1.90 -3.86 10.77
C TYR A 104 2.49 -4.11 12.16
N THR A 105 3.18 -3.09 12.71
CA THR A 105 3.13 -2.87 14.15
C THR A 105 1.80 -2.16 14.42
N GLU A 106 0.92 -2.81 15.16
CA GLU A 106 -0.48 -2.41 15.29
C GLU A 106 -0.62 -1.07 16.02
N LEU A 107 -1.46 -0.17 15.46
CA LEU A 107 -1.87 1.03 16.15
C LEU A 107 -2.84 0.67 17.27
N THR A 108 -2.43 0.91 18.52
CA THR A 108 -3.22 0.59 19.70
C THR A 108 -3.96 1.81 20.30
N ASP A 109 -3.73 3.01 19.77
CA ASP A 109 -4.39 4.25 20.18
C ASP A 109 -5.73 4.42 19.45
N ALA A 110 -6.84 4.19 20.18
CA ALA A 110 -8.19 4.31 19.63
C ALA A 110 -8.54 5.74 19.18
N ALA A 111 -8.00 6.77 19.84
CA ALA A 111 -8.26 8.16 19.47
C ALA A 111 -7.57 8.52 18.15
N GLU A 112 -6.33 8.08 17.96
CA GLU A 112 -5.62 8.21 16.68
C GLU A 112 -6.34 7.43 15.58
N GLN A 113 -6.76 6.20 15.84
CA GLN A 113 -7.47 5.38 14.86
C GLN A 113 -8.79 6.04 14.42
N ARG A 114 -9.53 6.63 15.37
CA ARG A 114 -10.76 7.37 15.07
C ARG A 114 -10.48 8.57 14.16
N ARG A 115 -9.41 9.33 14.45
CA ARG A 115 -9.00 10.46 13.60
C ARG A 115 -8.67 10.04 12.17
N ARG A 116 -7.98 8.90 12.00
CA ARG A 116 -7.65 8.37 10.66
C ARG A 116 -8.92 7.97 9.91
N PHE A 117 -9.84 7.26 10.54
CA PHE A 117 -11.13 6.93 9.91
C PHE A 117 -11.94 8.17 9.51
N ASP A 118 -11.93 9.22 10.35
CA ASP A 118 -12.62 10.48 10.01
C ASP A 118 -11.96 11.18 8.82
N ALA A 119 -10.63 11.20 8.75
CA ALA A 119 -9.88 11.75 7.63
C ALA A 119 -10.17 10.99 6.33
N ASP A 120 -10.15 9.65 6.37
CA ASP A 120 -10.45 8.81 5.20
C ASP A 120 -11.88 9.03 4.69
N LEU A 121 -12.85 9.14 5.61
CA LEU A 121 -14.24 9.42 5.24
C LEU A 121 -14.39 10.81 4.59
N GLU A 122 -13.63 11.80 5.06
CA GLU A 122 -13.63 13.14 4.46
C GLU A 122 -13.03 13.12 3.05
N ILE A 123 -11.91 12.46 2.85
CA ILE A 123 -11.31 12.26 1.51
C ILE A 123 -12.31 11.57 0.57
N ARG A 124 -12.95 10.48 1.02
CA ARG A 124 -13.97 9.79 0.23
C ARG A 124 -15.15 10.68 -0.13
N ARG A 125 -15.59 11.55 0.81
CA ARG A 125 -16.67 12.51 0.57
C ARG A 125 -16.30 13.50 -0.52
N GLN A 126 -15.08 14.05 -0.46
CA GLN A 126 -14.58 14.99 -1.48
C GLN A 126 -14.47 14.34 -2.86
N MET A 127 -14.14 13.04 -2.91
CA MET A 127 -14.09 12.26 -4.15
C MET A 127 -15.46 11.77 -4.65
N GLY A 128 -16.55 12.04 -3.93
CA GLY A 128 -17.88 11.52 -4.27
C GLY A 128 -18.02 10.00 -4.15
N LYS A 129 -17.12 9.34 -3.39
CA LYS A 129 -17.12 7.89 -3.19
C LYS A 129 -18.13 7.48 -2.09
N PRO A 130 -18.65 6.24 -2.10
CA PRO A 130 -19.48 5.74 -1.02
C PRO A 130 -18.80 5.87 0.34
N LEU A 131 -19.57 6.28 1.36
CA LEU A 131 -19.10 6.44 2.73
C LEU A 131 -19.47 5.19 3.54
N PRO A 132 -18.52 4.30 3.85
CA PRO A 132 -18.77 3.19 4.75
C PRO A 132 -19.04 3.70 6.18
N ARG A 133 -19.72 2.90 6.97
CA ARG A 133 -19.86 3.19 8.40
C ARG A 133 -18.52 2.93 9.09
N LYS A 134 -18.16 3.79 10.04
CA LYS A 134 -17.04 3.51 10.95
C LYS A 134 -17.33 2.24 11.75
N ASP A 135 -16.31 1.43 11.93
CA ASP A 135 -16.39 0.26 12.80
C ASP A 135 -16.22 0.70 14.27
N GLU A 136 -17.34 1.07 14.88
CA GLU A 136 -17.37 1.47 16.29
C GLU A 136 -17.05 0.30 17.23
N ASN A 137 -17.29 -0.95 16.82
CA ASN A 137 -16.92 -2.12 17.59
C ASN A 137 -15.42 -2.31 17.65
N PHE A 138 -14.74 -2.10 16.52
CA PHE A 138 -13.28 -2.10 16.45
C PHE A 138 -12.67 -1.00 17.33
N LEU A 139 -13.20 0.22 17.26
CA LEU A 139 -12.74 1.32 18.10
C LEU A 139 -12.95 1.04 19.59
N ALA A 140 -14.11 0.49 19.98
CA ALA A 140 -14.38 0.10 21.36
C ALA A 140 -13.45 -1.04 21.83
N ALA A 141 -13.10 -1.97 20.95
CA ALA A 141 -12.11 -2.99 21.27
C ALA A 141 -10.71 -2.39 21.55
N LEU A 142 -10.28 -1.40 20.76
CA LEU A 142 -9.04 -0.67 21.03
C LEU A 142 -9.10 0.10 22.36
N GLU A 143 -10.23 0.76 22.67
CA GLU A 143 -10.45 1.48 23.93
C GLU A 143 -10.42 0.53 25.14
N SER A 144 -10.82 -0.73 24.97
CA SER A 144 -10.73 -1.75 26.03
C SER A 144 -9.29 -2.17 26.36
N GLY A 145 -8.35 -1.78 25.52
CA GLY A 145 -6.92 -2.03 25.66
C GLY A 145 -6.44 -3.17 24.75
N MET A 146 -5.55 -2.81 23.85
CA MET A 146 -4.82 -3.75 22.99
C MET A 146 -3.35 -3.71 23.39
N PRO A 147 -2.70 -4.85 23.71
CA PRO A 147 -1.27 -4.86 24.02
C PRO A 147 -0.47 -4.49 22.77
N ALA A 148 0.73 -3.93 22.99
CA ALA A 148 1.66 -3.69 21.88
C ALA A 148 1.97 -5.01 21.18
N CYS A 149 1.64 -5.08 19.89
CA CYS A 149 1.78 -6.29 19.08
C CYS A 149 2.02 -5.93 17.62
N SER A 150 2.33 -6.96 16.84
CA SER A 150 2.37 -6.89 15.38
C SER A 150 1.45 -7.97 14.82
N GLY A 151 0.85 -7.67 13.69
CA GLY A 151 -0.02 -8.59 12.97
C GLY A 151 0.39 -8.68 11.51
N VAL A 152 -0.02 -9.78 10.87
CA VAL A 152 0.18 -9.99 9.44
C VAL A 152 -1.02 -10.72 8.85
N ALA A 153 -1.49 -10.26 7.71
CA ALA A 153 -2.44 -10.98 6.87
C ALA A 153 -1.69 -11.61 5.70
N LEU A 154 -1.83 -12.93 5.54
CA LEU A 154 -1.23 -13.70 4.47
C LEU A 154 -2.31 -14.28 3.55
N GLY A 155 -2.17 -14.04 2.24
CA GLY A 155 -3.09 -14.58 1.24
C GLY A 155 -2.83 -16.05 0.95
N LEU A 156 -3.58 -16.97 1.58
CA LEU A 156 -3.39 -18.42 1.39
C LEU A 156 -3.61 -18.84 -0.05
N ASP A 157 -4.59 -18.30 -0.75
CA ASP A 157 -4.83 -18.63 -2.16
C ASP A 157 -3.65 -18.17 -3.04
N ARG A 158 -3.07 -17.01 -2.76
CA ARG A 158 -1.85 -16.54 -3.44
C ARG A 158 -0.65 -17.43 -3.13
N LEU A 159 -0.51 -17.89 -1.88
CA LEU A 159 0.53 -18.84 -1.50
C LEU A 159 0.39 -20.16 -2.25
N PHE A 160 -0.83 -20.72 -2.35
CA PHE A 160 -1.10 -21.92 -3.14
C PHE A 160 -0.84 -21.70 -4.62
N MET A 161 -1.23 -20.56 -5.17
CA MET A 161 -0.96 -20.20 -6.56
C MET A 161 0.54 -20.23 -6.84
N LEU A 162 1.37 -19.59 -6.01
CA LEU A 162 2.82 -19.59 -6.14
C LEU A 162 3.41 -20.99 -5.97
N ALA A 163 2.98 -21.74 -4.95
CA ALA A 163 3.48 -23.09 -4.66
C ALA A 163 3.20 -24.10 -5.79
N LEU A 164 2.11 -23.89 -6.53
CA LEU A 164 1.71 -24.74 -7.65
C LEU A 164 2.18 -24.20 -9.02
N GLY A 165 2.93 -23.10 -9.05
CA GLY A 165 3.41 -22.47 -10.27
C GLY A 165 2.26 -21.97 -11.16
N LYS A 166 1.18 -21.47 -10.57
CA LYS A 166 0.01 -20.91 -11.26
C LYS A 166 0.09 -19.40 -11.29
N ASN A 167 -0.44 -18.81 -12.37
CA ASN A 167 -0.42 -17.37 -12.58
C ASN A 167 -1.78 -16.70 -12.32
N GLU A 168 -2.84 -17.49 -12.16
CA GLU A 168 -4.19 -16.98 -11.96
C GLU A 168 -4.83 -17.63 -10.72
N ILE A 169 -5.39 -16.79 -9.86
CA ILE A 169 -6.00 -17.25 -8.59
C ILE A 169 -7.17 -18.21 -8.83
N LYS A 170 -7.87 -18.07 -9.96
CA LYS A 170 -8.98 -18.99 -10.33
C LYS A 170 -8.55 -20.45 -10.47
N ASP A 171 -7.24 -20.69 -10.69
CA ASP A 171 -6.70 -22.05 -10.86
C ASP A 171 -6.51 -22.78 -9.52
N VAL A 172 -6.63 -22.07 -8.41
CA VAL A 172 -6.40 -22.61 -7.06
C VAL A 172 -7.62 -22.52 -6.13
N ILE A 173 -8.65 -21.78 -6.51
CA ILE A 173 -9.90 -21.68 -5.73
C ILE A 173 -11.00 -22.53 -6.36
N LEU A 174 -11.81 -23.16 -5.49
CA LEU A 174 -12.86 -24.08 -5.94
C LEU A 174 -14.03 -23.37 -6.65
N PHE A 175 -14.35 -22.15 -6.24
CA PHE A 175 -15.47 -21.37 -6.76
C PHE A 175 -15.02 -19.96 -7.09
N PRO A 176 -14.30 -19.76 -8.21
CA PRO A 176 -13.90 -18.42 -8.62
C PRO A 176 -15.12 -17.57 -8.94
N SER A 177 -15.14 -16.32 -8.47
CA SER A 177 -16.17 -15.39 -8.89
C SER A 177 -16.11 -15.23 -10.41
N PRO A 178 -17.25 -15.25 -11.11
CA PRO A 178 -17.27 -14.91 -12.51
C PRO A 178 -16.70 -13.49 -12.66
N ILE A 179 -15.81 -13.34 -13.62
CA ILE A 179 -15.28 -12.02 -13.95
C ILE A 179 -16.47 -11.21 -14.46
N ALA A 180 -16.81 -10.15 -13.70
CA ALA A 180 -17.85 -9.22 -14.08
C ALA A 180 -17.37 -8.35 -15.26
#